data_cc121b5eadc1886c9c9fdb6017d06ae7
#
_entry.id   cc121b5eadc1886c9c9fdb6017d06ae7
#
_cell.length_a   1.000
_cell.length_b   1.000
_cell.length_c   1.000
_cell.angle_alpha   90.00
_cell.angle_beta   90.00
_cell.angle_gamma   90.00
#
_symmetry.space_group_name_H-M   'P 1'
#
loop_
_entity.id
_entity.type
_entity.pdbx_description
1 polymer ?
#
loop_
_entity_poly.entity_id
_entity_poly.type
_entity_poly.pdbx_seq_one_letter_code
_entity_poly.pdbx_strand_id
1 'polypeptide(L)'
;MSDAAPTVRAQVALFADGHLLCVRHRKSGDDYLVLPGGHLEPGETLWEAACREMREETGLEILEGRLWALSEFHAGARHVVDCTFYATSWSGRPRLGTDPETEFQPMTLVGIEWLDREAFAEAAFRPTLLARWLRAHWESPDAPAAYLGVESP
;
A
#
# COMPACT_ATOMS: atom_id res chain seq x y z
N MET A 1 20.21 -9.85 -20.12
CA MET A 1 19.73 -8.63 -19.44
C MET A 1 18.23 -8.55 -19.63
N SER A 2 17.52 -8.30 -18.56
CA SER A 2 16.07 -8.09 -18.66
C SER A 2 15.84 -6.62 -18.99
N ASP A 3 15.17 -6.37 -20.12
CA ASP A 3 14.77 -5.01 -20.52
C ASP A 3 13.41 -4.61 -19.90
N ALA A 4 13.00 -5.27 -18.84
CA ALA A 4 11.75 -4.94 -18.17
C ALA A 4 11.88 -3.56 -17.49
N ALA A 5 11.03 -2.62 -17.89
CA ALA A 5 10.98 -1.32 -17.26
C ALA A 5 10.52 -1.46 -15.80
N PRO A 6 11.01 -0.59 -14.90
CA PRO A 6 10.49 -0.54 -13.54
C PRO A 6 8.97 -0.28 -13.55
N THR A 7 8.27 -0.94 -12.64
CA THR A 7 6.85 -0.67 -12.41
C THR A 7 6.69 0.29 -11.24
N VAL A 8 5.67 1.14 -11.31
CA VAL A 8 5.38 2.12 -10.26
C VAL A 8 4.04 1.77 -9.62
N ARG A 9 4.01 1.78 -8.30
CA ARG A 9 2.82 1.53 -7.49
C ARG A 9 2.54 2.74 -6.60
N ALA A 10 1.27 2.98 -6.33
CA ALA A 10 0.83 4.02 -5.40
C ALA A 10 -0.09 3.39 -4.37
N GLN A 11 0.11 3.72 -3.10
CA GLN A 11 -0.63 3.16 -1.98
C GLN A 11 -0.90 4.21 -0.92
N VAL A 12 -1.81 3.91 0.00
CA VAL A 12 -2.27 4.86 1.00
C VAL A 12 -2.12 4.30 2.41
N ALA A 13 -1.47 5.07 3.27
CA ALA A 13 -1.49 4.86 4.71
C ALA A 13 -2.65 5.69 5.28
N LEU A 14 -3.68 5.03 5.76
CA LEU A 14 -4.84 5.65 6.37
C LEU A 14 -4.97 5.20 7.81
N PHE A 15 -4.85 6.15 8.73
CA PHE A 15 -5.00 5.92 10.15
C PHE A 15 -6.34 6.49 10.64
N ALA A 16 -7.04 5.72 11.46
CA ALA A 16 -8.26 6.16 12.14
C ALA A 16 -8.29 5.56 13.54
N ASP A 17 -8.50 6.40 14.54
CA ASP A 17 -8.60 5.99 15.97
C ASP A 17 -7.45 5.07 16.43
N GLY A 18 -6.21 5.40 16.03
CA GLY A 18 -5.02 4.64 16.40
C GLY A 18 -4.78 3.38 15.57
N HIS A 19 -5.59 3.16 14.54
CA HIS A 19 -5.53 1.96 13.71
C HIS A 19 -5.15 2.28 12.28
N LEU A 20 -4.32 1.44 11.68
CA LEU A 20 -3.93 1.51 10.27
C LEU A 20 -4.81 0.57 9.45
N LEU A 21 -5.34 1.09 8.35
CA LEU A 21 -6.10 0.29 7.39
C LEU A 21 -5.13 -0.56 6.54
N CYS A 22 -5.32 -1.85 6.58
CA CYS A 22 -4.56 -2.81 5.77
C CYS A 22 -5.50 -3.69 4.97
N VAL A 23 -5.00 -4.23 3.88
CA VAL A 23 -5.68 -5.26 3.12
C VAL A 23 -4.90 -6.56 3.20
N ARG A 24 -5.63 -7.67 3.30
CA ARG A 24 -5.05 -9.00 3.38
C ARG A 24 -5.06 -9.65 2.02
N HIS A 25 -3.91 -10.13 1.63
CA HIS A 25 -3.74 -10.95 0.43
C HIS A 25 -3.39 -12.38 0.80
N ARG A 26 -3.92 -13.31 0.02
CA ARG A 26 -3.60 -14.74 0.13
C ARG A 26 -3.22 -15.24 -1.25
N LYS A 27 -1.98 -15.69 -1.39
CA LYS A 27 -1.44 -16.16 -2.67
C LYS A 27 -0.53 -17.36 -2.43
N SER A 28 -0.84 -18.49 -3.09
CA SER A 28 0.01 -19.70 -3.06
C SER A 28 0.37 -20.16 -1.64
N GLY A 29 -0.60 -20.11 -0.71
CA GLY A 29 -0.38 -20.48 0.69
C GLY A 29 0.20 -19.37 1.56
N ASP A 30 0.70 -18.30 0.98
CA ASP A 30 1.14 -17.09 1.70
C ASP A 30 -0.05 -16.21 2.05
N ASP A 31 -0.07 -15.76 3.29
CA ASP A 31 -1.09 -14.85 3.83
C ASP A 31 -0.36 -13.65 4.43
N TYR A 32 -0.57 -12.46 3.89
CA TYR A 32 0.15 -11.25 4.30
C TYR A 32 -0.70 -10.00 4.17
N LEU A 33 -0.31 -8.97 4.89
CA LEU A 33 -0.94 -7.65 4.89
C LEU A 33 -0.11 -6.66 4.10
N VAL A 34 -0.79 -5.75 3.41
CA VAL A 34 -0.20 -4.62 2.69
C VAL A 34 -1.09 -3.39 2.88
N LEU A 35 -0.58 -2.21 2.54
CA LEU A 35 -1.44 -1.04 2.38
C LEU A 35 -2.29 -1.19 1.11
N PRO A 36 -3.52 -0.64 1.10
CA PRO A 36 -4.30 -0.56 -0.13
C PRO A 36 -3.53 0.21 -1.20
N GLY A 37 -3.44 -0.34 -2.40
CA GLY A 37 -2.71 0.27 -3.50
C GLY A 37 -2.49 -0.68 -4.66
N GLY A 38 -1.89 -0.19 -5.72
CA GLY A 38 -1.61 -0.96 -6.91
C GLY A 38 -0.82 -0.18 -7.95
N HIS A 39 -0.75 -0.72 -9.15
CA HIS A 39 0.05 -0.20 -10.23
C HIS A 39 -0.52 1.10 -10.81
N LEU A 40 0.39 2.01 -11.15
CA LEU A 40 0.08 3.21 -11.91
C LEU A 40 -0.40 2.83 -13.31
N GLU A 41 -1.51 3.39 -13.74
CA GLU A 41 -2.00 3.26 -15.11
C GLU A 41 -1.47 4.40 -15.99
N PRO A 42 -1.32 4.16 -17.30
CA PRO A 42 -0.85 5.22 -18.21
C PRO A 42 -1.73 6.48 -18.13
N GLY A 43 -1.10 7.63 -17.97
CA GLY A 43 -1.77 8.92 -17.92
C GLY A 43 -2.27 9.33 -16.53
N GLU A 44 -2.24 8.43 -15.54
CA GLU A 44 -2.57 8.79 -14.16
C GLU A 44 -1.40 9.48 -13.47
N THR A 45 -1.70 10.40 -12.56
CA THR A 45 -0.73 10.84 -11.56
C THR A 45 -0.66 9.77 -10.44
N LEU A 46 0.40 9.82 -9.65
CA LEU A 46 0.54 8.94 -8.49
C LEU A 46 -0.63 9.10 -7.51
N TRP A 47 -1.08 10.32 -7.31
CA TRP A 47 -2.21 10.63 -6.44
C TRP A 47 -3.51 10.03 -6.96
N GLU A 48 -3.77 10.19 -8.27
CA GLU A 48 -4.96 9.59 -8.91
C GLU A 48 -4.95 8.07 -8.79
N ALA A 49 -3.79 7.44 -9.01
CA ALA A 49 -3.65 5.99 -8.85
C ALA A 49 -3.93 5.56 -7.41
N ALA A 50 -3.37 6.26 -6.42
CA ALA A 50 -3.59 5.96 -5.00
C ALA A 50 -5.08 6.06 -4.64
N CYS A 51 -5.76 7.12 -5.08
CA CYS A 51 -7.19 7.32 -4.83
C CYS A 51 -8.04 6.24 -5.52
N ARG A 52 -7.73 5.90 -6.76
CA ARG A 52 -8.43 4.86 -7.52
C ARG A 52 -8.29 3.50 -6.83
N GLU A 53 -7.09 3.11 -6.47
CA GLU A 53 -6.82 1.83 -5.80
C GLU A 53 -7.55 1.73 -4.46
N MET A 54 -7.54 2.82 -3.68
CA MET A 54 -8.25 2.86 -2.41
C MET A 54 -9.75 2.64 -2.62
N ARG A 55 -10.35 3.29 -3.62
CA ARG A 55 -11.75 3.13 -3.96
C ARG A 55 -12.06 1.70 -4.41
N GLU A 56 -11.24 1.14 -5.28
CA GLU A 56 -11.41 -0.21 -5.82
C GLU A 56 -11.30 -1.28 -4.74
N GLU A 57 -10.31 -1.18 -3.86
CA GLU A 57 -10.05 -2.20 -2.84
C GLU A 57 -10.88 -2.05 -1.57
N THR A 58 -11.19 -0.83 -1.16
CA THR A 58 -11.83 -0.57 0.14
C THR A 58 -13.16 0.19 0.09
N GLY A 59 -13.49 0.79 -1.05
CA GLY A 59 -14.67 1.63 -1.20
C GLY A 59 -14.52 3.03 -0.62
N LEU A 60 -13.36 3.38 -0.06
CA LEU A 60 -13.13 4.70 0.54
C LEU A 60 -12.70 5.72 -0.52
N GLU A 61 -13.22 6.94 -0.37
CA GLU A 61 -12.76 8.09 -1.16
C GLU A 61 -11.74 8.88 -0.35
N ILE A 62 -10.52 9.00 -0.87
CA ILE A 62 -9.51 9.83 -0.25
C ILE A 62 -9.65 11.25 -0.77
N LEU A 63 -9.83 12.21 0.13
CA LEU A 63 -10.08 13.61 -0.19
C LEU A 63 -8.80 14.44 -0.16
N GLU A 64 -7.97 14.22 0.85
CA GLU A 64 -6.70 14.92 1.03
C GLU A 64 -5.62 13.97 1.54
N GLY A 65 -4.39 14.24 1.15
CA GLY A 65 -3.23 13.48 1.58
C GLY A 65 -1.94 14.07 1.05
N ARG A 66 -0.83 13.48 1.45
CA ARG A 66 0.50 13.93 1.04
C ARG A 66 1.43 12.74 0.83
N LEU A 67 2.42 12.91 -0.03
CA LEU A 67 3.47 11.92 -0.17
C LEU A 67 4.20 11.76 1.17
N TRP A 68 4.36 10.52 1.62
CA TRP A 68 4.91 10.21 2.93
C TRP A 68 6.17 9.35 2.88
N ALA A 69 6.20 8.37 1.97
CA ALA A 69 7.35 7.48 1.82
C ALA A 69 7.50 7.01 0.38
N LEU A 70 8.74 6.76 -0.01
CA LEU A 70 9.11 6.17 -1.28
C LEU A 70 10.08 5.03 -1.01
N SER A 71 9.81 3.86 -1.55
CA SER A 71 10.70 2.71 -1.43
C SER A 71 10.80 1.96 -2.75
N GLU A 72 11.83 1.13 -2.87
CA GLU A 72 12.03 0.30 -4.05
C GLU A 72 12.18 -1.16 -3.63
N PHE A 73 11.78 -2.05 -4.53
CA PHE A 73 11.96 -3.48 -4.38
C PHE A 73 12.64 -4.04 -5.61
N HIS A 74 13.72 -4.79 -5.41
CA HIS A 74 14.44 -5.48 -6.48
C HIS A 74 14.45 -6.98 -6.21
N ALA A 75 14.01 -7.76 -7.19
CA ALA A 75 14.09 -9.22 -7.15
C ALA A 75 14.28 -9.75 -8.57
N GLY A 76 15.49 -10.18 -8.91
CA GLY A 76 15.82 -10.60 -10.26
C GLY A 76 15.60 -9.47 -11.27
N ALA A 77 14.74 -9.71 -12.24
CA ALA A 77 14.34 -8.71 -13.24
C ALA A 77 13.26 -7.74 -12.75
N ARG A 78 12.68 -8.01 -11.60
CA ARG A 78 11.58 -7.20 -11.06
C ARG A 78 12.14 -5.99 -10.32
N HIS A 79 11.74 -4.80 -10.76
CA HIS A 79 12.04 -3.54 -10.11
C HIS A 79 10.73 -2.79 -9.90
N VAL A 80 10.38 -2.54 -8.65
CA VAL A 80 9.15 -1.85 -8.27
C VAL A 80 9.48 -0.60 -7.47
N VAL A 81 8.83 0.51 -7.81
CA VAL A 81 8.88 1.76 -7.03
C VAL A 81 7.54 1.92 -6.35
N ASP A 82 7.54 1.92 -5.02
CA ASP A 82 6.34 2.09 -4.19
C ASP A 82 6.27 3.51 -3.64
N CYS A 83 5.18 4.22 -3.98
CA CYS A 83 4.89 5.56 -3.47
C CYS A 83 3.78 5.46 -2.44
N THR A 84 4.04 5.86 -1.20
CA THR A 84 3.06 5.83 -0.11
C THR A 84 2.59 7.24 0.22
N PHE A 85 1.28 7.45 0.15
CA PHE A 85 0.63 8.69 0.58
C PHE A 85 0.03 8.51 1.97
N TYR A 86 0.12 9.54 2.80
CA TYR A 86 -0.58 9.61 4.07
C TYR A 86 -1.92 10.31 3.84
N ALA A 87 -3.04 9.63 4.12
CA ALA A 87 -4.37 10.22 3.99
C ALA A 87 -4.68 11.10 5.19
N THR A 88 -5.02 12.36 4.95
CA THR A 88 -5.41 13.32 6.00
C THR A 88 -6.91 13.55 6.06
N SER A 89 -7.64 13.22 4.99
CA SER A 89 -9.09 13.34 4.93
C SER A 89 -9.67 12.31 3.96
N TRP A 90 -10.77 11.70 4.33
CA TRP A 90 -11.46 10.70 3.52
C TRP A 90 -12.95 10.65 3.86
N SER A 91 -13.73 9.94 3.02
CA SER A 91 -15.15 9.71 3.25
C SER A 91 -15.54 8.28 2.88
N GLY A 92 -16.68 7.84 3.40
CA GLY A 92 -17.22 6.51 3.15
C GLY A 92 -16.95 5.54 4.29
N ARG A 93 -17.38 4.29 4.08
CA ARG A 93 -17.13 3.17 4.98
C ARG A 93 -16.36 2.10 4.24
N PRO A 94 -15.32 1.51 4.89
CA PRO A 94 -14.55 0.44 4.24
C PRO A 94 -15.43 -0.76 3.93
N ARG A 95 -15.26 -1.28 2.72
CA ARG A 95 -15.84 -2.55 2.29
C ARG A 95 -14.86 -3.24 1.35
N LEU A 96 -14.76 -4.54 1.44
CA LEU A 96 -13.90 -5.31 0.56
C LEU A 96 -14.37 -5.14 -0.88
N GLY A 97 -13.46 -4.67 -1.73
CA GLY A 97 -13.68 -4.50 -3.15
C GLY A 97 -13.07 -5.63 -3.96
N THR A 98 -12.73 -5.31 -5.20
CA THR A 98 -12.06 -6.20 -6.12
C THR A 98 -10.67 -5.65 -6.43
N ASP A 99 -9.76 -6.54 -6.82
CA ASP A 99 -8.46 -6.18 -7.33
C ASP A 99 -8.43 -6.53 -8.82
N PRO A 100 -8.64 -5.55 -9.72
CA PRO A 100 -8.67 -5.81 -11.16
C PRO A 100 -7.32 -6.28 -11.70
N GLU A 101 -6.22 -6.05 -10.99
CA GLU A 101 -4.90 -6.56 -11.39
C GLU A 101 -4.81 -8.08 -11.30
N THR A 102 -5.73 -8.73 -10.59
CA THR A 102 -5.80 -10.19 -10.47
C THR A 102 -6.80 -10.84 -11.43
N GLU A 103 -7.31 -10.09 -12.40
CA GLU A 103 -8.34 -10.59 -13.33
C GLU A 103 -7.96 -11.89 -14.04
N PHE A 104 -6.67 -12.10 -14.29
CA PHE A 104 -6.11 -13.29 -14.92
C PHE A 104 -5.43 -14.25 -13.94
N GLN A 105 -5.55 -14.00 -12.63
CA GLN A 105 -4.95 -14.82 -11.56
C GLN A 105 -6.01 -15.14 -10.51
N PRO A 106 -5.80 -16.17 -9.69
CA PRO A 106 -6.68 -16.40 -8.52
C PRO A 106 -6.74 -15.14 -7.67
N MET A 107 -7.96 -14.76 -7.26
CA MET A 107 -8.16 -13.59 -6.39
C MET A 107 -7.29 -13.71 -5.15
N THR A 108 -6.48 -12.68 -4.90
CA THR A 108 -5.57 -12.61 -3.75
C THR A 108 -6.12 -11.75 -2.62
N LEU A 109 -6.94 -10.74 -2.94
CA LEU A 109 -7.55 -9.84 -1.97
C LEU A 109 -8.65 -10.56 -1.18
N VAL A 110 -8.43 -10.82 0.11
CA VAL A 110 -9.35 -11.64 0.92
C VAL A 110 -9.89 -10.92 2.16
N GLY A 111 -9.42 -9.73 2.50
CA GLY A 111 -9.92 -9.03 3.67
C GLY A 111 -9.41 -7.61 3.84
N ILE A 112 -10.13 -6.85 4.66
CA ILE A 112 -9.73 -5.54 5.15
C ILE A 112 -9.56 -5.66 6.65
N GLU A 113 -8.47 -5.10 7.19
CA GLU A 113 -8.19 -5.15 8.62
C GLU A 113 -7.73 -3.79 9.13
N TRP A 114 -8.22 -3.45 10.31
CA TRP A 114 -7.74 -2.30 11.07
C TRP A 114 -6.81 -2.81 12.16
N LEU A 115 -5.56 -2.39 12.13
CA LEU A 115 -4.55 -2.84 13.08
C LEU A 115 -4.09 -1.67 13.94
N ASP A 116 -4.14 -1.85 15.27
CA ASP A 116 -3.45 -0.93 16.14
C ASP A 116 -1.93 -1.17 16.07
N ARG A 117 -1.16 -0.31 16.72
CA ARG A 117 0.30 -0.37 16.65
C ARG A 117 0.87 -1.70 17.17
N GLU A 118 0.27 -2.26 18.22
CA GLU A 118 0.69 -3.53 18.82
C GLU A 118 0.39 -4.69 17.88
N ALA A 119 -0.83 -4.77 17.36
CA ALA A 119 -1.21 -5.81 16.39
C ALA A 119 -0.38 -5.72 15.11
N PHE A 120 -0.09 -4.51 14.64
CA PHE A 120 0.77 -4.31 13.46
C PHE A 120 2.20 -4.83 13.67
N ALA A 121 2.74 -4.69 14.89
CA ALA A 121 4.09 -5.17 15.21
C ALA A 121 4.23 -6.69 15.04
N GLU A 122 3.14 -7.44 15.23
CA GLU A 122 3.11 -8.90 15.12
C GLU A 122 2.62 -9.39 13.75
N ALA A 123 2.16 -8.48 12.89
CA ALA A 123 1.56 -8.83 11.61
C ALA A 123 2.61 -9.18 10.54
N ALA A 124 2.24 -10.09 9.64
CA ALA A 124 3.02 -10.40 8.45
C ALA A 124 2.73 -9.33 7.38
N PHE A 125 3.38 -8.18 7.50
CA PHE A 125 3.21 -7.03 6.62
C PHE A 125 4.35 -6.91 5.61
N ARG A 126 4.01 -6.56 4.37
CA ARG A 126 4.96 -6.35 3.27
C ARG A 126 4.78 -4.96 2.64
N PRO A 127 5.85 -4.31 2.15
CA PRO A 127 7.26 -4.73 2.27
C PRO A 127 7.85 -4.40 3.64
N THR A 128 8.95 -5.03 3.99
CA THR A 128 9.58 -4.89 5.31
C THR A 128 10.12 -3.49 5.57
N LEU A 129 10.67 -2.82 4.56
CA LEU A 129 11.13 -1.43 4.67
C LEU A 129 10.00 -0.50 5.09
N LEU A 130 8.84 -0.65 4.45
CA LEU A 130 7.67 0.15 4.77
C LEU A 130 7.14 -0.17 6.17
N ALA A 131 7.11 -1.45 6.55
CA ALA A 131 6.71 -1.86 7.90
C ALA A 131 7.56 -1.18 8.97
N ARG A 132 8.86 -1.11 8.73
CA ARG A 132 9.81 -0.45 9.64
C ARG A 132 9.54 1.05 9.75
N TRP A 133 9.30 1.71 8.63
CA TRP A 133 8.92 3.13 8.58
C TRP A 133 7.61 3.39 9.32
N LEU A 134 6.59 2.58 9.07
CA LEU A 134 5.28 2.68 9.71
C LEU A 134 5.38 2.56 11.23
N ARG A 135 6.17 1.62 11.73
CA ARG A 135 6.40 1.45 13.18
C ARG A 135 7.05 2.67 13.82
N ALA A 136 8.02 3.27 13.13
CA ALA A 136 8.76 4.42 13.62
C ALA A 136 7.95 5.72 13.59
N HIS A 137 7.00 5.83 12.66
CA HIS A 137 6.25 7.08 12.38
C HIS A 137 4.74 6.88 12.50
N TRP A 138 4.31 6.00 13.40
CA TRP A 138 2.88 5.67 13.59
C TRP A 138 2.05 6.92 13.82
N GLU A 139 1.02 7.11 12.98
CA GLU A 139 0.13 8.27 13.00
C GLU A 139 0.86 9.64 12.99
N SER A 140 1.97 9.74 12.27
CA SER A 140 2.75 10.99 12.21
C SER A 140 2.55 11.69 10.86
N PRO A 141 1.46 12.44 10.67
CA PRO A 141 1.19 13.12 9.40
C PRO A 141 2.21 14.20 9.07
N ASP A 142 2.88 14.73 10.08
CA ASP A 142 3.87 15.79 9.92
C ASP A 142 5.29 15.26 9.69
N ALA A 143 5.50 13.95 9.72
CA ALA A 143 6.80 13.38 9.39
C ALA A 143 7.16 13.74 7.94
N PRO A 144 8.38 14.26 7.69
CA PRO A 144 8.80 14.59 6.33
C PRO A 144 8.77 13.36 5.43
N ALA A 145 8.40 13.55 4.17
CA ALA A 145 8.46 12.47 3.18
C ALA A 145 9.89 11.93 3.08
N ALA A 146 10.05 10.61 3.09
CA ALA A 146 11.36 9.97 3.13
C ALA A 146 11.51 8.91 2.03
N TYR A 147 12.71 8.86 1.48
CA TYR A 147 13.15 7.74 0.65
C TYR A 147 13.72 6.65 1.56
N LEU A 148 13.11 5.48 1.54
CA LEU A 148 13.44 4.38 2.46
C LEU A 148 14.54 3.45 1.95
N GLY A 149 14.91 3.58 0.69
CA GLY A 149 15.90 2.72 0.06
C GLY A 149 15.31 1.54 -0.70
N VAL A 150 16.13 0.52 -0.88
CA VAL A 150 15.82 -0.66 -1.70
C VAL A 150 15.75 -1.90 -0.82
N GLU A 151 14.66 -2.67 -0.98
CA GLU A 151 14.53 -3.99 -0.38
C GLU A 151 14.84 -5.06 -1.40
N SER A 152 15.62 -6.06 -1.00
CA SER A 152 15.90 -7.26 -1.79
C SER A 152 15.58 -8.49 -0.95
N PRO A 153 15.16 -9.59 -1.59
CA PRO A 153 14.92 -10.84 -0.87
C PRO A 153 16.15 -11.37 -0.16
#